data_1778b4d600881ea0ea8a4df0bb7d6d49
#
_entry.id   1778b4d600881ea0ea8a4df0bb7d6d49
#
_cell.length_a   1.000
_cell.length_b   1.000
_cell.length_c   1.000
_cell.angle_alpha   90.00
_cell.angle_beta   90.00
_cell.angle_gamma   90.00
#
_symmetry.space_group_name_H-M   'P 1'
#
loop_
_entity.id
_entity.type
_entity.pdbx_description
1 polymer ?
#
loop_
_entity_poly.entity_id
_entity_poly.type
_entity_poly.pdbx_seq_one_letter_code
_entity_poly.pdbx_strand_id
1 'polypeptide(L)'
;MHRLLCLLMAFVWSAVLSAKDSKDSRPNFVVILADDMGYGDATCYNRKSKSPTPNIDRLAREGMRFTDAHTTSSVCTPTRYGILTGRYNWRSRLKRGVLVKASSQALMDPSRVNLPNFLQQNGYHTGIVGKWHLGADWELLENPPAGPDRKDDSWRVDYSKPFRNGPVDVGFDEAFFILSSLDMAPYLYLRNNKSLSIPTVNAGWPHNEYNDYKRVGAGAADFDAHTCLADFARESREYIKRQALDQDNPFFLYVPLTSPHTPCTPGKKFKGKFPQY
;
A
#
# COMPACT_ATOMS: atom_id res chain seq x y z
N MET A 1 4.49 64.50 20.92
CA MET A 1 3.55 63.41 20.54
C MET A 1 4.06 62.57 19.33
N HIS A 2 4.63 63.16 18.29
CA HIS A 2 5.05 62.42 17.07
C HIS A 2 6.20 61.43 17.26
N ARG A 3 7.14 61.65 18.18
CA ARG A 3 8.27 60.74 18.40
C ARG A 3 7.88 59.46 19.17
N LEU A 4 6.84 59.52 19.99
CA LEU A 4 6.34 58.35 20.72
C LEU A 4 5.53 57.39 19.81
N LEU A 5 4.84 57.94 18.82
CA LEU A 5 4.06 57.14 17.84
C LEU A 5 4.94 56.34 16.91
N CYS A 6 6.11 56.88 16.49
CA CYS A 6 7.06 56.18 15.62
C CYS A 6 7.75 55.01 16.37
N LEU A 7 7.99 55.11 17.66
CA LEU A 7 8.56 54.02 18.47
C LEU A 7 7.57 52.87 18.68
N LEU A 8 6.28 53.17 18.84
CA LEU A 8 5.24 52.16 18.96
C LEU A 8 4.99 51.43 17.63
N MET A 9 5.04 52.11 16.47
CA MET A 9 4.94 51.43 15.18
C MET A 9 6.15 50.57 14.86
N ALA A 10 7.36 50.95 15.25
CA ALA A 10 8.56 50.14 15.08
C ALA A 10 8.53 48.86 15.94
N PHE A 11 7.96 48.93 17.15
CA PHE A 11 7.81 47.78 18.03
C PHE A 11 6.73 46.78 17.54
N VAL A 12 5.64 47.25 16.96
CA VAL A 12 4.60 46.42 16.36
C VAL A 12 5.11 45.72 15.09
N TRP A 13 5.94 46.39 14.29
CA TRP A 13 6.52 45.78 13.09
C TRP A 13 7.62 44.76 13.40
N SER A 14 8.38 44.97 14.48
CA SER A 14 9.36 43.97 14.96
C SER A 14 8.68 42.71 15.56
N ALA A 15 7.51 42.84 16.12
CA ALA A 15 6.76 41.69 16.64
C ALA A 15 6.10 40.83 15.54
N VAL A 16 5.79 41.44 14.37
CA VAL A 16 5.23 40.71 13.22
C VAL A 16 6.31 39.94 12.42
N LEU A 17 7.57 40.34 12.53
CA LEU A 17 8.69 39.70 11.82
C LEU A 17 9.33 38.54 12.60
N SER A 18 8.82 38.16 13.78
CA SER A 18 9.40 37.10 14.64
C SER A 18 8.53 35.87 14.74
N ALA A 19 7.49 35.74 13.91
CA ALA A 19 6.89 34.44 13.63
C ALA A 19 7.75 33.74 12.56
N LYS A 20 8.97 33.35 12.94
CA LYS A 20 9.80 32.44 12.16
C LYS A 20 9.06 31.10 12.21
N ASP A 21 8.63 30.65 11.03
CA ASP A 21 7.96 29.39 10.83
C ASP A 21 8.60 28.32 11.71
N SER A 22 7.88 27.86 12.71
CA SER A 22 8.32 26.71 13.50
C SER A 22 8.14 25.51 12.58
N LYS A 23 9.25 24.96 12.10
CA LYS A 23 9.25 23.69 11.38
C LYS A 23 8.36 22.70 12.11
N ASP A 24 7.42 22.09 11.41
CA ASP A 24 6.53 21.07 12.00
C ASP A 24 7.41 19.97 12.63
N SER A 25 7.31 19.82 13.95
CA SER A 25 8.10 18.85 14.70
C SER A 25 7.47 17.46 14.74
N ARG A 26 6.29 17.29 14.13
CA ARG A 26 5.63 15.98 14.08
C ARG A 26 6.44 15.00 13.22
N PRO A 27 6.55 13.71 13.62
CA PRO A 27 7.33 12.74 12.89
C PRO A 27 6.64 12.32 11.58
N ASN A 28 7.43 11.97 10.58
CA ASN A 28 6.97 11.22 9.42
C ASN A 28 6.73 9.75 9.80
N PHE A 29 5.74 9.12 9.18
CA PHE A 29 5.44 7.71 9.37
C PHE A 29 5.64 6.93 8.07
N VAL A 30 6.42 5.85 8.13
CA VAL A 30 6.53 4.85 7.06
C VAL A 30 6.17 3.50 7.66
N VAL A 31 5.05 2.94 7.21
CA VAL A 31 4.57 1.62 7.67
C VAL A 31 4.76 0.62 6.54
N ILE A 32 5.67 -0.32 6.71
CA ILE A 32 5.94 -1.41 5.76
C ILE A 32 5.30 -2.69 6.28
N LEU A 33 4.37 -3.25 5.53
CA LEU A 33 3.70 -4.51 5.84
C LEU A 33 4.18 -5.60 4.89
N ALA A 34 4.92 -6.58 5.39
CA ALA A 34 5.23 -7.80 4.65
C ALA A 34 3.97 -8.69 4.55
N ASP A 35 3.83 -9.43 3.45
CA ASP A 35 2.70 -10.31 3.18
C ASP A 35 3.12 -11.76 3.41
N ASP A 36 2.57 -12.39 4.43
CA ASP A 36 2.88 -13.77 4.87
C ASP A 36 4.32 -14.01 5.35
N MET A 37 4.98 -12.98 5.88
CA MET A 37 6.29 -13.15 6.53
C MET A 37 6.09 -13.72 7.94
N GLY A 38 6.68 -14.89 8.20
CA GLY A 38 6.64 -15.53 9.50
C GLY A 38 7.51 -14.82 10.54
N TYR A 39 7.17 -14.95 11.81
CA TYR A 39 7.93 -14.38 12.93
C TYR A 39 9.41 -14.79 12.90
N GLY A 40 9.67 -16.05 12.56
CA GLY A 40 11.02 -16.62 12.51
C GLY A 40 11.78 -16.38 11.20
N ASP A 41 11.23 -15.67 10.22
CA ASP A 41 11.88 -15.43 8.94
C ASP A 41 12.91 -14.30 9.03
N ALA A 42 12.69 -13.31 9.89
CA ALA A 42 13.66 -12.25 10.13
C ALA A 42 14.78 -12.72 11.07
N THR A 43 16.05 -12.49 10.68
CA THR A 43 17.23 -12.96 11.44
C THR A 43 17.35 -12.29 12.81
N CYS A 44 16.81 -11.12 13.03
CA CYS A 44 16.74 -10.47 14.35
C CYS A 44 15.81 -11.18 15.35
N TYR A 45 14.86 -11.98 14.88
CA TYR A 45 13.98 -12.80 15.70
C TYR A 45 14.45 -14.26 15.77
N ASN A 46 15.08 -14.77 14.71
CA ASN A 46 15.55 -16.13 14.64
C ASN A 46 16.91 -16.23 13.92
N ARG A 47 17.98 -16.40 14.71
CA ARG A 47 19.34 -16.53 14.16
C ARG A 47 19.56 -17.74 13.26
N LYS A 48 18.63 -18.71 13.25
CA LYS A 48 18.66 -19.89 12.39
C LYS A 48 17.88 -19.69 11.09
N SER A 49 17.31 -18.48 10.87
CA SER A 49 16.67 -18.15 9.59
C SER A 49 17.64 -18.34 8.45
N LYS A 50 17.19 -19.02 7.40
CA LYS A 50 17.99 -19.27 6.19
C LYS A 50 17.98 -18.09 5.22
N SER A 51 17.10 -17.11 5.45
CA SER A 51 16.96 -15.90 4.64
C SER A 51 17.53 -14.70 5.40
N PRO A 52 18.74 -14.22 5.07
CA PRO A 52 19.31 -13.05 5.73
C PRO A 52 18.46 -11.80 5.52
N THR A 53 18.19 -11.08 6.61
CA THR A 53 17.39 -9.85 6.59
C THR A 53 18.18 -8.64 7.12
N PRO A 54 19.33 -8.26 6.53
CA PRO A 54 20.26 -7.31 7.13
C PRO A 54 19.66 -5.91 7.37
N ASN A 55 18.75 -5.46 6.52
CA ASN A 55 18.09 -4.15 6.70
C ASN A 55 17.04 -4.18 7.81
N ILE A 56 16.28 -5.27 7.95
CA ILE A 56 15.34 -5.45 9.06
C ILE A 56 16.13 -5.58 10.37
N ASP A 57 17.24 -6.31 10.36
CA ASP A 57 18.12 -6.46 11.53
C ASP A 57 18.74 -5.14 11.96
N ARG A 58 19.11 -4.29 10.99
CA ARG A 58 19.59 -2.93 11.27
C ARG A 58 18.50 -2.10 11.95
N LEU A 59 17.28 -2.10 11.39
CA LEU A 59 16.15 -1.39 11.96
C LEU A 59 15.86 -1.87 13.40
N ALA A 60 15.94 -3.18 13.66
CA ALA A 60 15.75 -3.76 14.98
C ALA A 60 16.83 -3.35 15.98
N ARG A 61 18.08 -3.10 15.53
CA ARG A 61 19.18 -2.63 16.40
C ARG A 61 19.09 -1.13 16.69
N GLU A 62 18.67 -0.35 15.70
CA GLU A 62 18.62 1.12 15.78
C GLU A 62 17.32 1.62 16.40
N GLY A 63 16.28 0.78 16.47
CA GLY A 63 14.97 1.11 16.97
C GLY A 63 14.47 0.17 18.05
N MET A 64 13.17 -0.12 18.04
CA MET A 64 12.51 -1.00 18.98
C MET A 64 12.04 -2.28 18.31
N ARG A 65 12.28 -3.44 18.93
CA ARG A 65 11.80 -4.73 18.51
C ARG A 65 10.68 -5.22 19.43
N PHE A 66 9.50 -5.41 18.89
CA PHE A 66 8.37 -5.98 19.62
C PHE A 66 8.46 -7.52 19.60
N THR A 67 8.38 -8.14 20.78
CA THR A 67 8.43 -9.60 20.94
C THR A 67 7.06 -10.23 21.04
N ASP A 68 6.02 -9.43 21.26
CA ASP A 68 4.64 -9.87 21.40
C ASP A 68 3.71 -8.83 20.73
N ALA A 69 3.70 -8.83 19.38
CA ALA A 69 2.85 -7.96 18.57
C ALA A 69 2.03 -8.81 17.60
N HIS A 70 0.72 -8.56 17.56
CA HIS A 70 -0.22 -9.35 16.79
C HIS A 70 -0.97 -8.48 15.78
N THR A 71 -1.16 -9.02 14.57
CA THR A 71 -2.08 -8.47 13.58
C THR A 71 -3.52 -8.86 13.93
N THR A 72 -4.49 -8.16 13.34
CA THR A 72 -5.92 -8.47 13.55
C THR A 72 -6.36 -9.77 12.92
N SER A 73 -5.56 -10.35 12.04
CA SER A 73 -5.81 -11.61 11.35
C SER A 73 -4.51 -12.18 10.78
N SER A 74 -4.52 -13.47 10.44
CA SER A 74 -3.41 -14.17 9.77
C SER A 74 -3.46 -14.10 8.24
N VAL A 75 -4.40 -13.37 7.65
CA VAL A 75 -4.56 -13.29 6.18
C VAL A 75 -4.73 -11.85 5.69
N CYS A 76 -4.50 -11.63 4.39
CA CYS A 76 -4.30 -10.33 3.73
C CYS A 76 -5.39 -9.29 4.01
N THR A 77 -6.60 -9.46 3.43
CA THR A 77 -7.68 -8.47 3.50
C THR A 77 -8.05 -8.08 4.94
N PRO A 78 -8.29 -9.04 5.86
CA PRO A 78 -8.63 -8.71 7.24
C PRO A 78 -7.54 -7.93 7.98
N THR A 79 -6.27 -8.30 7.79
CA THR A 79 -5.14 -7.59 8.41
C THR A 79 -5.05 -6.15 7.91
N ARG A 80 -5.12 -5.94 6.58
CA ARG A 80 -5.06 -4.62 5.96
C ARG A 80 -6.23 -3.75 6.40
N TYR A 81 -7.43 -4.33 6.45
CA TYR A 81 -8.62 -3.67 7.00
C TYR A 81 -8.39 -3.25 8.47
N GLY A 82 -7.86 -4.14 9.29
CA GLY A 82 -7.61 -3.88 10.71
C GLY A 82 -6.59 -2.77 10.93
N ILE A 83 -5.48 -2.77 10.19
CA ILE A 83 -4.44 -1.72 10.28
C ILE A 83 -5.02 -0.35 9.92
N LEU A 84 -5.78 -0.26 8.82
CA LEU A 84 -6.27 1.03 8.35
C LEU A 84 -7.50 1.55 9.10
N THR A 85 -8.29 0.67 9.73
CA THR A 85 -9.55 1.07 10.37
C THR A 85 -9.57 0.94 11.87
N GLY A 86 -8.57 0.29 12.48
CA GLY A 86 -8.58 -0.05 13.91
C GLY A 86 -9.69 -1.05 14.30
N ARG A 87 -10.25 -1.80 13.34
CA ARG A 87 -11.41 -2.67 13.55
C ARG A 87 -11.15 -4.07 13.00
N TYR A 88 -11.66 -5.07 13.68
CA TYR A 88 -11.69 -6.43 13.12
C TYR A 88 -12.62 -6.53 11.91
N ASN A 89 -12.24 -7.34 10.92
CA ASN A 89 -12.99 -7.53 9.68
C ASN A 89 -14.40 -8.09 9.87
N TRP A 90 -14.65 -8.90 10.89
CA TRP A 90 -16.00 -9.43 11.17
C TRP A 90 -17.03 -8.35 11.56
N ARG A 91 -16.55 -7.12 11.85
CA ARG A 91 -17.42 -5.94 12.03
C ARG A 91 -17.79 -5.26 10.72
N SER A 92 -17.28 -5.77 9.59
CA SER A 92 -17.65 -5.38 8.23
C SER A 92 -18.52 -6.47 7.58
N ARG A 93 -18.77 -6.34 6.27
CA ARG A 93 -19.43 -7.40 5.49
C ARG A 93 -18.56 -8.65 5.31
N LEU A 94 -17.22 -8.54 5.39
CA LEU A 94 -16.28 -9.64 5.27
C LEU A 94 -16.11 -10.34 6.62
N LYS A 95 -16.91 -11.35 6.90
CA LYS A 95 -16.89 -12.07 8.19
C LYS A 95 -15.67 -12.99 8.32
N ARG A 96 -15.18 -13.56 7.22
CA ARG A 96 -14.02 -14.47 7.13
C ARG A 96 -13.41 -14.45 5.74
N GLY A 97 -12.17 -14.94 5.62
CA GLY A 97 -11.44 -15.03 4.34
C GLY A 97 -10.99 -13.70 3.81
N VAL A 98 -10.76 -13.64 2.50
CA VAL A 98 -10.26 -12.47 1.76
C VAL A 98 -11.20 -12.13 0.60
N LEU A 99 -11.05 -10.94 0.03
CA LEU A 99 -11.73 -10.59 -1.22
C LEU A 99 -11.03 -11.33 -2.37
N VAL A 100 -11.78 -12.13 -3.12
CA VAL A 100 -11.22 -13.03 -4.15
C VAL A 100 -11.53 -12.62 -5.58
N LYS A 101 -12.35 -11.58 -5.78
CA LYS A 101 -12.82 -11.14 -7.10
C LYS A 101 -12.26 -9.76 -7.43
N ALA A 102 -11.91 -9.56 -8.69
CA ALA A 102 -11.51 -8.24 -9.21
C ALA A 102 -12.65 -7.21 -9.05
N SER A 103 -13.90 -7.62 -9.26
CA SER A 103 -15.09 -6.80 -9.06
C SER A 103 -15.55 -6.66 -7.60
N SER A 104 -14.76 -7.15 -6.64
CA SER A 104 -15.13 -7.02 -5.23
C SER A 104 -15.30 -5.54 -4.86
N GLN A 105 -16.48 -5.18 -4.40
CA GLN A 105 -16.78 -3.85 -3.91
C GLN A 105 -15.83 -3.44 -2.78
N ALA A 106 -15.65 -2.14 -2.60
CA ALA A 106 -14.86 -1.58 -1.51
C ALA A 106 -15.31 -2.10 -0.15
N LEU A 107 -14.36 -2.52 0.68
CA LEU A 107 -14.63 -3.01 2.02
C LEU A 107 -14.61 -1.89 3.07
N MET A 108 -13.80 -0.86 2.83
CA MET A 108 -13.75 0.30 3.70
C MET A 108 -14.97 1.19 3.45
N ASP A 109 -15.57 1.67 4.54
CA ASP A 109 -16.68 2.62 4.51
C ASP A 109 -16.08 4.04 4.50
N PRO A 110 -16.24 4.81 3.42
CA PRO A 110 -15.64 6.15 3.31
C PRO A 110 -16.25 7.17 4.31
N SER A 111 -17.42 6.87 4.86
CA SER A 111 -18.02 7.72 5.89
C SER A 111 -17.39 7.58 7.27
N ARG A 112 -16.52 6.59 7.46
CA ARG A 112 -15.87 6.33 8.74
C ARG A 112 -14.45 6.83 8.75
N VAL A 113 -14.08 7.46 9.87
CA VAL A 113 -12.69 7.81 10.12
C VAL A 113 -11.82 6.55 10.12
N ASN A 114 -10.73 6.60 9.40
CA ASN A 114 -9.71 5.57 9.28
C ASN A 114 -8.32 6.22 9.42
N LEU A 115 -7.26 5.43 9.47
CA LEU A 115 -5.92 5.95 9.74
C LEU A 115 -5.44 6.98 8.72
N PRO A 116 -5.48 6.73 7.39
CA PRO A 116 -5.05 7.75 6.42
C PRO A 116 -5.92 9.01 6.47
N ASN A 117 -7.25 8.89 6.55
CA ASN A 117 -8.14 10.03 6.64
C ASN A 117 -7.88 10.86 7.93
N PHE A 118 -7.68 10.20 9.07
CA PHE A 118 -7.33 10.87 10.30
C PHE A 118 -6.02 11.67 10.17
N LEU A 119 -4.98 11.06 9.59
CA LEU A 119 -3.69 11.72 9.41
C LEU A 119 -3.79 12.88 8.40
N GLN A 120 -4.51 12.70 7.31
CA GLN A 120 -4.75 13.76 6.31
C GLN A 120 -5.45 14.96 6.96
N GLN A 121 -6.50 14.74 7.76
CA GLN A 121 -7.19 15.81 8.51
C GLN A 121 -6.30 16.50 9.53
N ASN A 122 -5.21 15.87 9.94
CA ASN A 122 -4.21 16.45 10.84
C ASN A 122 -2.97 16.98 10.08
N GLY A 123 -3.08 17.28 8.80
CA GLY A 123 -2.07 17.95 8.01
C GLY A 123 -0.91 17.07 7.56
N TYR A 124 -1.08 15.73 7.55
CA TYR A 124 -0.12 14.83 6.92
C TYR A 124 -0.41 14.69 5.42
N HIS A 125 0.61 14.69 4.61
CA HIS A 125 0.50 14.18 3.24
C HIS A 125 0.54 12.66 3.28
N THR A 126 -0.47 12.01 2.68
CA THR A 126 -0.69 10.57 2.85
C THR A 126 -0.50 9.82 1.55
N GLY A 127 0.26 8.73 1.58
CA GLY A 127 0.53 7.90 0.40
C GLY A 127 0.40 6.40 0.66
N ILE A 128 0.03 5.66 -0.37
CA ILE A 128 0.09 4.19 -0.37
C ILE A 128 0.83 3.71 -1.61
N VAL A 129 1.77 2.78 -1.42
CA VAL A 129 2.49 2.10 -2.49
C VAL A 129 2.55 0.61 -2.20
N GLY A 130 1.81 -0.22 -2.98
CA GLY A 130 1.84 -1.67 -2.79
C GLY A 130 0.55 -2.40 -3.08
N LYS A 131 0.25 -3.46 -2.34
CA LYS A 131 -0.94 -4.29 -2.46
C LYS A 131 -2.10 -3.68 -1.67
N TRP A 132 -3.21 -3.35 -2.34
CA TRP A 132 -4.41 -2.82 -1.68
C TRP A 132 -5.24 -3.90 -1.00
N HIS A 133 -5.83 -4.76 -1.75
CA HIS A 133 -6.64 -5.92 -1.35
C HIS A 133 -7.83 -5.60 -0.45
N LEU A 134 -8.43 -4.42 -0.60
CA LEU A 134 -9.63 -3.99 0.12
C LEU A 134 -10.81 -3.68 -0.81
N GLY A 135 -10.71 -4.09 -2.09
CA GLY A 135 -11.73 -3.87 -3.10
C GLY A 135 -11.82 -2.42 -3.58
N ALA A 136 -12.64 -2.20 -4.58
CA ALA A 136 -12.99 -0.90 -5.13
C ALA A 136 -14.31 -1.02 -5.91
N ASP A 137 -15.00 0.09 -6.12
CA ASP A 137 -16.28 0.07 -6.84
C ASP A 137 -16.06 0.43 -8.30
N TRP A 138 -16.05 -0.60 -9.13
CA TRP A 138 -15.81 -0.54 -10.56
C TRP A 138 -17.10 -0.42 -11.37
N GLU A 139 -17.00 0.22 -12.53
CA GLU A 139 -17.97 0.02 -13.60
C GLU A 139 -17.69 -1.33 -14.27
N LEU A 140 -18.77 -2.05 -14.63
CA LEU A 140 -18.67 -3.37 -15.25
C LEU A 140 -19.11 -3.28 -16.69
N LEU A 141 -18.45 -4.05 -17.56
CA LEU A 141 -18.81 -4.18 -18.97
C LEU A 141 -20.15 -4.93 -19.09
N GLU A 142 -21.04 -4.47 -19.97
CA GLU A 142 -22.30 -5.16 -20.29
C GLU A 142 -22.05 -6.49 -20.98
N ASN A 143 -21.08 -6.54 -21.90
CA ASN A 143 -20.69 -7.71 -22.67
C ASN A 143 -19.19 -8.01 -22.46
N PRO A 144 -18.80 -8.57 -21.31
CA PRO A 144 -17.40 -8.83 -21.05
C PRO A 144 -16.85 -9.95 -21.93
N PRO A 145 -15.57 -9.90 -22.29
CA PRO A 145 -14.90 -11.03 -22.92
C PRO A 145 -14.99 -12.28 -22.06
N ALA A 146 -15.03 -13.46 -22.71
CA ALA A 146 -14.92 -14.72 -21.97
C ALA A 146 -13.52 -14.85 -21.35
N GLY A 147 -13.44 -14.93 -20.04
CA GLY A 147 -12.19 -15.19 -19.33
C GLY A 147 -11.77 -16.66 -19.43
N PRO A 148 -10.49 -16.97 -19.22
CA PRO A 148 -9.95 -18.33 -19.28
C PRO A 148 -10.40 -19.22 -18.10
N ASP A 149 -10.88 -18.63 -17.04
CA ASP A 149 -11.42 -19.30 -15.86
C ASP A 149 -12.81 -18.75 -15.53
N ARG A 150 -13.80 -19.64 -15.38
CA ARG A 150 -15.18 -19.25 -15.03
C ARG A 150 -15.28 -18.63 -13.63
N LYS A 151 -14.30 -18.81 -12.78
CA LYS A 151 -14.23 -18.22 -11.43
C LYS A 151 -13.61 -16.84 -11.41
N ASP A 152 -12.84 -16.50 -12.47
CA ASP A 152 -12.25 -15.18 -12.64
C ASP A 152 -13.29 -14.22 -13.22
N ASP A 153 -13.44 -13.07 -12.60
CA ASP A 153 -14.33 -12.02 -13.04
C ASP A 153 -13.60 -10.74 -13.49
N SER A 154 -12.26 -10.83 -13.59
CA SER A 154 -11.44 -9.67 -13.90
C SER A 154 -11.72 -9.07 -15.27
N TRP A 155 -12.12 -9.88 -16.25
CA TRP A 155 -12.54 -9.41 -17.58
C TRP A 155 -13.90 -8.69 -17.59
N ARG A 156 -14.65 -8.72 -16.51
CA ARG A 156 -15.92 -8.00 -16.40
C ARG A 156 -15.75 -6.53 -16.04
N VAL A 157 -14.57 -6.13 -15.57
CA VAL A 157 -14.29 -4.77 -15.12
C VAL A 157 -13.95 -3.87 -16.30
N ASP A 158 -14.55 -2.69 -16.38
CA ASP A 158 -14.20 -1.64 -17.35
C ASP A 158 -13.01 -0.82 -16.83
N TYR A 159 -11.79 -1.27 -17.16
CA TYR A 159 -10.55 -0.59 -16.75
C TYR A 159 -10.29 0.73 -17.48
N SER A 160 -11.11 1.10 -18.46
CA SER A 160 -11.03 2.41 -19.12
C SER A 160 -11.64 3.52 -18.27
N LYS A 161 -12.44 3.16 -17.29
CA LYS A 161 -13.15 4.06 -16.39
C LYS A 161 -12.44 4.18 -15.03
N PRO A 162 -12.56 5.34 -14.36
CA PRO A 162 -12.12 5.45 -12.98
C PRO A 162 -13.03 4.61 -12.06
N PHE A 163 -12.44 4.01 -11.04
CA PHE A 163 -13.19 3.38 -9.95
C PHE A 163 -13.43 4.35 -8.80
N ARG A 164 -14.30 3.97 -7.86
CA ARG A 164 -14.63 4.72 -6.65
C ARG A 164 -14.34 3.90 -5.41
N ASN A 165 -14.33 4.57 -4.26
CA ASN A 165 -14.11 3.96 -2.96
C ASN A 165 -12.78 3.18 -2.86
N GLY A 166 -11.78 3.64 -3.62
CA GLY A 166 -10.41 3.17 -3.57
C GLY A 166 -9.58 3.91 -2.51
N PRO A 167 -8.24 3.76 -2.57
CA PRO A 167 -7.34 4.37 -1.58
C PRO A 167 -7.51 5.88 -1.43
N VAL A 168 -7.65 6.62 -2.53
CA VAL A 168 -7.77 8.09 -2.48
C VAL A 168 -9.10 8.56 -1.88
N ASP A 169 -10.15 7.75 -2.01
CA ASP A 169 -11.47 8.08 -1.47
C ASP A 169 -11.56 7.84 0.05
N VAL A 170 -10.56 7.16 0.63
CA VAL A 170 -10.49 6.87 2.07
C VAL A 170 -9.34 7.59 2.77
N GLY A 171 -8.79 8.65 2.14
CA GLY A 171 -7.88 9.57 2.78
C GLY A 171 -6.41 9.44 2.42
N PHE A 172 -6.06 8.72 1.34
CA PHE A 172 -4.73 8.83 0.74
C PHE A 172 -4.71 9.91 -0.34
N ASP A 173 -3.72 10.81 -0.30
CA ASP A 173 -3.53 11.84 -1.32
C ASP A 173 -2.95 11.24 -2.61
N GLU A 174 -2.08 10.24 -2.48
CA GLU A 174 -1.46 9.53 -3.59
C GLU A 174 -1.52 8.01 -3.40
N ALA A 175 -1.74 7.27 -4.49
CA ALA A 175 -1.77 5.82 -4.48
C ALA A 175 -1.10 5.24 -5.73
N PHE A 176 -0.18 4.27 -5.56
CA PHE A 176 0.35 3.41 -6.62
C PHE A 176 0.30 1.96 -6.13
N PHE A 177 -0.49 1.11 -6.80
CA PHE A 177 -0.78 -0.20 -6.21
C PHE A 177 -1.24 -1.24 -7.24
N ILE A 178 -1.29 -2.50 -6.79
CA ILE A 178 -2.10 -3.55 -7.41
C ILE A 178 -3.37 -3.77 -6.60
N LEU A 179 -4.46 -4.09 -7.28
CA LEU A 179 -5.78 -4.20 -6.66
C LEU A 179 -5.84 -5.30 -5.60
N SER A 180 -5.35 -6.49 -5.92
CA SER A 180 -5.49 -7.69 -5.08
C SER A 180 -4.12 -8.25 -4.68
N SER A 181 -3.68 -9.31 -5.32
CA SER A 181 -2.44 -10.03 -5.01
C SER A 181 -1.80 -10.53 -6.30
N LEU A 182 -0.53 -10.96 -6.24
CA LEU A 182 0.13 -11.53 -7.42
C LEU A 182 -0.44 -12.90 -7.84
N ASP A 183 -1.24 -13.54 -7.00
CA ASP A 183 -1.99 -14.77 -7.31
C ASP A 183 -3.44 -14.51 -7.73
N MET A 184 -3.85 -13.25 -7.90
CA MET A 184 -5.22 -12.86 -8.25
C MET A 184 -5.22 -11.75 -9.28
N ALA A 185 -5.93 -11.95 -10.41
CA ALA A 185 -6.17 -10.89 -11.39
C ALA A 185 -6.99 -9.72 -10.75
N PRO A 186 -6.85 -8.50 -11.26
CA PRO A 186 -6.12 -8.13 -12.48
C PRO A 186 -4.61 -7.97 -12.25
N TYR A 187 -3.82 -8.32 -13.25
CA TYR A 187 -2.36 -8.17 -13.26
C TYR A 187 -1.97 -6.87 -13.96
N LEU A 188 -2.07 -5.77 -13.24
CA LEU A 188 -1.77 -4.42 -13.72
C LEU A 188 -1.56 -3.47 -12.56
N TYR A 189 -0.94 -2.32 -12.83
CA TYR A 189 -0.83 -1.24 -11.86
C TYR A 189 -1.97 -0.25 -11.95
N LEU A 190 -2.32 0.28 -10.78
CA LEU A 190 -3.30 1.34 -10.60
C LEU A 190 -2.59 2.57 -9.98
N ARG A 191 -3.04 3.75 -10.39
CA ARG A 191 -2.60 5.01 -9.78
C ARG A 191 -3.82 5.84 -9.42
N ASN A 192 -3.89 6.22 -8.14
CA ASN A 192 -5.04 6.91 -7.57
C ASN A 192 -6.33 6.12 -7.81
N ASN A 193 -7.21 6.56 -8.68
CA ASN A 193 -8.48 5.89 -9.01
C ASN A 193 -8.56 5.38 -10.46
N LYS A 194 -7.40 5.17 -11.12
CA LYS A 194 -7.35 4.76 -12.53
C LYS A 194 -6.40 3.60 -12.75
N SER A 195 -6.72 2.77 -13.74
CA SER A 195 -5.77 1.83 -14.30
C SER A 195 -4.70 2.55 -15.12
N LEU A 196 -3.43 2.12 -15.00
CA LEU A 196 -2.34 2.65 -15.82
C LEU A 196 -2.30 2.03 -17.21
N SER A 197 -2.85 0.81 -17.35
CA SER A 197 -2.93 0.08 -18.61
C SER A 197 -4.28 -0.62 -18.72
N ILE A 198 -4.79 -0.73 -19.94
CA ILE A 198 -5.97 -1.56 -20.22
C ILE A 198 -5.49 -3.01 -20.42
N PRO A 199 -6.09 -4.01 -19.74
CA PRO A 199 -5.74 -5.40 -19.95
C PRO A 199 -5.96 -5.84 -21.39
N THR A 200 -4.97 -6.50 -21.97
CA THR A 200 -5.00 -7.01 -23.35
C THR A 200 -4.62 -8.48 -23.45
N VAL A 201 -4.15 -9.07 -22.37
CA VAL A 201 -3.68 -10.44 -22.32
C VAL A 201 -4.29 -11.21 -21.15
N ASN A 202 -4.38 -12.53 -21.32
CA ASN A 202 -4.60 -13.41 -20.19
C ASN A 202 -3.26 -13.62 -19.47
N ALA A 203 -3.11 -12.99 -18.32
CA ALA A 203 -1.96 -13.13 -17.45
C ALA A 203 -2.26 -14.06 -16.29
N GLY A 204 -1.24 -14.53 -15.61
CA GLY A 204 -1.34 -15.39 -14.44
C GLY A 204 -0.24 -16.42 -14.37
N TRP A 205 -0.36 -17.31 -13.39
CA TRP A 205 0.67 -18.27 -13.07
C TRP A 205 0.27 -19.65 -13.61
N PRO A 206 1.10 -20.29 -14.42
CA PRO A 206 0.89 -21.67 -14.78
C PRO A 206 0.99 -22.51 -13.50
N HIS A 207 0.20 -23.58 -13.45
CA HIS A 207 0.32 -24.60 -12.41
C HIS A 207 1.77 -25.13 -12.40
N ASN A 208 2.42 -25.09 -11.24
CA ASN A 208 3.74 -25.68 -11.04
C ASN A 208 3.80 -26.34 -9.65
N GLU A 209 4.90 -27.03 -9.33
CA GLU A 209 5.10 -27.74 -8.07
C GLU A 209 5.02 -26.87 -6.81
N TYR A 210 5.09 -25.53 -6.96
CA TYR A 210 5.03 -24.56 -5.87
C TYR A 210 3.69 -23.79 -5.85
N ASN A 211 2.81 -24.01 -6.81
CA ASN A 211 1.58 -23.27 -6.95
C ASN A 211 0.44 -24.13 -7.52
N ASP A 212 -0.37 -24.68 -6.62
CA ASP A 212 -1.53 -25.51 -6.97
C ASP A 212 -2.68 -24.72 -7.63
N TYR A 213 -2.58 -23.40 -7.71
CA TYR A 213 -3.64 -22.54 -8.21
C TYR A 213 -3.31 -21.95 -9.57
N LYS A 214 -3.95 -22.46 -10.62
CA LYS A 214 -4.00 -21.76 -11.89
C LYS A 214 -4.97 -20.60 -11.77
N ARG A 215 -4.43 -19.39 -11.56
CA ARG A 215 -5.24 -18.16 -11.56
C ARG A 215 -4.82 -17.31 -12.74
N VAL A 216 -5.60 -17.41 -13.80
CA VAL A 216 -5.38 -16.68 -15.03
C VAL A 216 -6.56 -15.72 -15.23
N GLY A 217 -6.26 -14.47 -15.53
CA GLY A 217 -7.27 -13.44 -15.73
C GLY A 217 -6.71 -12.23 -16.48
N ALA A 218 -7.44 -11.13 -16.44
CA ALA A 218 -7.08 -9.90 -17.13
C ALA A 218 -5.72 -9.36 -16.68
N GLY A 219 -4.85 -9.06 -17.65
CA GLY A 219 -3.53 -8.50 -17.39
C GLY A 219 -3.07 -7.51 -18.44
N ALA A 220 -2.24 -6.56 -18.03
CA ALA A 220 -1.54 -5.68 -18.95
C ALA A 220 -0.33 -6.39 -19.53
N ALA A 221 -0.07 -6.17 -20.84
CA ALA A 221 1.04 -6.84 -21.52
C ALA A 221 2.43 -6.45 -20.98
N ASP A 222 2.54 -5.30 -20.34
CA ASP A 222 3.76 -4.75 -19.75
C ASP A 222 3.90 -5.04 -18.24
N PHE A 223 2.95 -5.74 -17.61
CA PHE A 223 3.04 -6.11 -16.22
C PHE A 223 3.94 -7.33 -16.00
N ASP A 224 4.99 -7.15 -15.21
CA ASP A 224 5.89 -8.23 -14.78
C ASP A 224 5.89 -8.36 -13.26
N ALA A 225 5.35 -9.46 -12.75
CA ALA A 225 5.30 -9.73 -11.32
C ALA A 225 6.69 -9.86 -10.67
N HIS A 226 7.74 -10.22 -11.44
CA HIS A 226 9.12 -10.29 -10.93
C HIS A 226 9.73 -8.90 -10.66
N THR A 227 9.18 -7.84 -11.26
CA THR A 227 9.63 -6.45 -11.02
C THR A 227 8.75 -5.75 -9.99
N CYS A 228 7.58 -6.27 -9.67
CA CYS A 228 6.56 -5.61 -8.87
C CYS A 228 7.11 -5.07 -7.53
N LEU A 229 7.88 -5.87 -6.80
CA LEU A 229 8.48 -5.43 -5.53
C LEU A 229 9.52 -4.31 -5.73
N ALA A 230 10.30 -4.35 -6.83
CA ALA A 230 11.25 -3.30 -7.18
C ALA A 230 10.53 -2.00 -7.59
N ASP A 231 9.40 -2.13 -8.28
CA ASP A 231 8.57 -0.99 -8.68
C ASP A 231 7.96 -0.31 -7.45
N PHE A 232 7.43 -1.07 -6.49
CA PHE A 232 6.98 -0.51 -5.22
C PHE A 232 8.10 0.18 -4.44
N ALA A 233 9.29 -0.41 -4.40
CA ALA A 233 10.44 0.21 -3.75
C ALA A 233 10.88 1.51 -4.45
N ARG A 234 10.81 1.58 -5.78
CA ARG A 234 11.09 2.78 -6.56
C ARG A 234 10.06 3.87 -6.27
N GLU A 235 8.78 3.58 -6.40
CA GLU A 235 7.68 4.53 -6.17
C GLU A 235 7.68 5.05 -4.72
N SER A 236 7.93 4.16 -3.74
CA SER A 236 8.05 4.56 -2.32
C SER A 236 9.21 5.53 -2.10
N ARG A 237 10.37 5.27 -2.69
CA ARG A 237 11.53 6.18 -2.59
C ARG A 237 11.25 7.53 -3.23
N GLU A 238 10.61 7.55 -4.40
CA GLU A 238 10.28 8.80 -5.08
C GLU A 238 9.23 9.60 -4.30
N TYR A 239 8.25 8.92 -3.68
CA TYR A 239 7.33 9.55 -2.74
C TYR A 239 8.08 10.21 -1.58
N ILE A 240 8.93 9.45 -0.87
CA ILE A 240 9.70 9.96 0.27
C ILE A 240 10.58 11.14 -0.13
N LYS A 241 11.25 11.07 -1.28
CA LYS A 241 12.09 12.19 -1.79
C LYS A 241 11.28 13.46 -2.02
N ARG A 242 10.09 13.34 -2.63
CA ARG A 242 9.22 14.51 -2.86
C ARG A 242 8.75 15.11 -1.55
N GLN A 243 8.25 14.28 -0.63
CA GLN A 243 7.73 14.74 0.65
C GLN A 243 8.83 15.27 1.58
N ALA A 244 10.05 14.77 1.49
CA ALA A 244 11.20 15.29 2.25
C ALA A 244 11.62 16.70 1.87
N LEU A 245 11.21 17.21 0.70
CA LEU A 245 11.42 18.59 0.28
C LEU A 245 10.42 19.55 0.93
N ASP A 246 9.24 19.07 1.28
CA ASP A 246 8.25 19.80 2.06
C ASP A 246 8.62 19.68 3.55
N GLN A 247 9.12 20.77 4.13
CA GLN A 247 9.51 20.79 5.54
C GLN A 247 8.38 21.27 6.47
N ASP A 248 7.29 21.73 5.90
CA ASP A 248 6.18 22.32 6.63
C ASP A 248 5.11 21.27 6.98
N ASN A 249 5.03 20.19 6.18
CA ASN A 249 4.05 19.12 6.39
C ASN A 249 4.72 17.77 6.57
N PRO A 250 4.37 17.02 7.62
CA PRO A 250 4.82 15.64 7.75
C PRO A 250 4.08 14.73 6.78
N PHE A 251 4.63 13.54 6.52
CA PHE A 251 4.00 12.56 5.67
C PHE A 251 3.75 11.21 6.36
N PHE A 252 2.74 10.52 5.85
CA PHE A 252 2.44 9.12 6.13
C PHE A 252 2.53 8.31 4.84
N LEU A 253 3.38 7.30 4.83
CA LEU A 253 3.50 6.35 3.72
C LEU A 253 3.19 4.93 4.20
N TYR A 254 2.15 4.33 3.65
CA TYR A 254 1.82 2.93 3.84
C TYR A 254 2.36 2.11 2.67
N VAL A 255 3.23 1.13 2.97
CA VAL A 255 3.89 0.28 1.98
C VAL A 255 3.52 -1.19 2.21
N PRO A 256 2.31 -1.60 1.84
CA PRO A 256 1.87 -2.98 1.95
C PRO A 256 2.43 -3.80 0.79
N LEU A 257 3.41 -4.65 1.08
CA LEU A 257 4.10 -5.45 0.08
C LEU A 257 3.23 -6.63 -0.41
N THR A 258 3.71 -7.27 -1.48
CA THR A 258 3.19 -8.54 -2.02
C THR A 258 4.05 -9.73 -1.60
N SER A 259 5.16 -9.51 -0.94
CA SER A 259 6.17 -10.52 -0.63
C SER A 259 6.30 -10.72 0.88
N PRO A 260 6.63 -11.92 1.33
CA PRO A 260 6.95 -13.14 0.56
C PRO A 260 5.77 -14.04 0.17
N HIS A 261 4.54 -13.56 0.18
CA HIS A 261 3.34 -14.30 -0.25
C HIS A 261 3.53 -14.97 -1.63
N THR A 262 2.91 -16.12 -1.84
CA THR A 262 2.91 -16.79 -3.14
C THR A 262 2.11 -16.03 -4.20
N PRO A 263 2.49 -16.10 -5.49
CA PRO A 263 3.67 -16.77 -6.04
C PRO A 263 4.97 -16.03 -5.65
N CYS A 264 5.97 -16.79 -5.23
CA CYS A 264 7.28 -16.21 -4.94
C CYS A 264 7.94 -15.79 -6.25
N THR A 265 8.09 -14.48 -6.45
CA THR A 265 8.64 -13.91 -7.69
C THR A 265 9.90 -13.10 -7.40
N PRO A 266 11.01 -13.77 -7.05
CA PRO A 266 12.24 -13.05 -6.76
C PRO A 266 12.74 -12.32 -8.02
N GLY A 267 13.18 -11.07 -7.84
CA GLY A 267 13.88 -10.37 -8.92
C GLY A 267 15.15 -11.12 -9.33
N LYS A 268 15.58 -10.94 -10.59
CA LYS A 268 16.69 -11.70 -11.23
C LYS A 268 17.93 -11.84 -10.35
N LYS A 269 18.33 -10.78 -9.62
CA LYS A 269 19.53 -10.80 -8.75
C LYS A 269 19.40 -11.68 -7.50
N PHE A 270 18.19 -12.10 -7.14
CA PHE A 270 17.91 -12.92 -5.96
C PHE A 270 17.55 -14.37 -6.29
N LYS A 271 17.20 -14.64 -7.56
CA LYS A 271 16.82 -15.98 -8.00
C LYS A 271 17.91 -16.99 -7.71
N GLY A 272 17.58 -18.10 -7.04
CA GLY A 272 18.50 -19.18 -6.71
C GLY A 272 19.55 -18.87 -5.63
N LYS A 273 19.48 -17.72 -4.95
CA LYS A 273 20.45 -17.39 -3.88
C LYS A 273 20.17 -18.10 -2.56
N PHE A 274 18.95 -18.53 -2.36
CA PHE A 274 18.53 -19.22 -1.13
C PHE A 274 17.92 -20.58 -1.48
N PRO A 275 18.29 -21.68 -0.76
CA PRO A 275 17.90 -23.05 -1.12
C PRO A 275 16.38 -23.32 -1.10
N GLN A 276 15.61 -22.47 -0.46
CA GLN A 276 14.16 -22.64 -0.29
C GLN A 276 13.32 -21.89 -1.33
N TYR A 277 13.93 -21.22 -2.32
CA TYR A 277 13.23 -20.48 -3.36
C TYR A 277 13.82 -20.68 -4.76
#